data_3f2b33c83d624748405f98fb4a3ff201
#
_entry.id   3f2b33c83d624748405f98fb4a3ff201
#
_cell.length_a   1.000
_cell.length_b   1.000
_cell.length_c   1.000
_cell.angle_alpha   90.00
_cell.angle_beta   90.00
_cell.angle_gamma   90.00
#
_symmetry.space_group_name_H-M   'P 1'
#
loop_
_entity.id
_entity.type
_entity.pdbx_description
1 polymer ?
#
loop_
_entity_poly.entity_id
_entity_poly.type
_entity_poly.pdbx_seq_one_letter_code
_entity_poly.pdbx_strand_id
1 'polypeptide(L)'
;METSLFNDPAFWLLIAFVVPLVTRVPIAISLGLSALAVGWWWDMGVDMLSYNFFAGVAKVPLLAIPFFILAGFIMERAGIASRIVLLVETLVGDMTGGLAIATVGVATFWGAVSGSGPATVAALGLILIPAMVKSGYDKPFAAATVSVTSGLAIVIPPSIAFIVYGGIADVSVPALFAAGFVPGIIVAGFLGVSVFLTSRKKGYRGKPRTMPIRKALREAFWGVMTPVVILGGIYGGVFTPTEAAAV
;
A
#
# COMPACT_ATOMS: atom_id res chain seq x y z
N MET A 1 -43.86 -4.54 -8.56
CA MET A 1 -43.73 -4.37 -7.11
C MET A 1 -42.65 -3.30 -6.89
N GLU A 2 -43.09 -2.05 -6.79
CA GLU A 2 -42.18 -0.96 -6.39
C GLU A 2 -41.97 -1.08 -4.88
N THR A 3 -40.90 -1.70 -4.47
CA THR A 3 -40.41 -1.58 -3.09
C THR A 3 -40.01 -0.12 -2.93
N SER A 4 -40.77 0.70 -2.19
CA SER A 4 -40.33 2.04 -1.88
C SER A 4 -38.97 1.98 -1.22
N LEU A 5 -38.01 2.78 -1.67
CA LEU A 5 -36.64 2.88 -1.11
C LEU A 5 -36.63 2.96 0.43
N PHE A 6 -37.69 3.53 1.01
CA PHE A 6 -37.87 3.66 2.45
C PHE A 6 -38.14 2.34 3.20
N ASN A 7 -38.53 1.26 2.50
CA ASN A 7 -38.75 -0.06 3.10
C ASN A 7 -37.53 -0.99 2.93
N ASP A 8 -36.44 -0.51 2.35
CA ASP A 8 -35.22 -1.28 2.15
C ASP A 8 -34.26 -1.09 3.34
N PRO A 9 -33.93 -2.14 4.09
CA PRO A 9 -32.94 -2.08 5.17
C PRO A 9 -31.59 -1.53 4.72
N ALA A 10 -31.17 -1.79 3.48
CA ALA A 10 -29.89 -1.32 2.93
C ALA A 10 -29.86 0.21 2.82
N PHE A 11 -30.98 0.85 2.46
CA PHE A 11 -31.08 2.31 2.42
C PHE A 11 -30.86 2.93 3.80
N TRP A 12 -31.50 2.39 4.82
CA TRP A 12 -31.35 2.88 6.19
C TRP A 12 -29.99 2.57 6.79
N LEU A 13 -29.37 1.45 6.42
CA LEU A 13 -28.01 1.12 6.80
C LEU A 13 -27.02 2.15 6.25
N LEU A 14 -27.19 2.58 5.00
CA LEU A 14 -26.38 3.62 4.40
C LEU A 14 -26.55 4.97 5.14
N ILE A 15 -27.79 5.37 5.44
CA ILE A 15 -28.05 6.60 6.19
C ILE A 15 -27.47 6.53 7.60
N ALA A 16 -27.74 5.44 8.33
CA ALA A 16 -27.23 5.23 9.68
C ALA A 16 -25.69 5.16 9.74
N PHE A 17 -25.03 4.82 8.63
CA PHE A 17 -23.58 4.88 8.50
C PHE A 17 -23.06 6.29 8.18
N VAL A 18 -23.68 6.97 7.19
CA VAL A 18 -23.20 8.27 6.70
C VAL A 18 -23.40 9.37 7.73
N VAL A 19 -24.53 9.37 8.44
CA VAL A 19 -24.83 10.43 9.42
C VAL A 19 -23.78 10.53 10.53
N PRO A 20 -23.42 9.45 11.25
CA PRO A 20 -22.33 9.51 12.23
C PRO A 20 -20.98 9.87 11.60
N LEU A 21 -20.70 9.38 10.38
CA LEU A 21 -19.44 9.67 9.69
C LEU A 21 -19.28 11.17 9.42
N VAL A 22 -20.32 11.85 8.97
CA VAL A 22 -20.32 13.31 8.73
C VAL A 22 -20.16 14.09 10.04
N THR A 23 -20.67 13.57 11.15
CA THR A 23 -20.51 14.16 12.48
C THR A 23 -19.15 13.82 13.13
N ARG A 24 -18.18 13.31 12.37
CA ARG A 24 -16.81 12.96 12.80
C ARG A 24 -16.71 11.78 13.75
N VAL A 25 -17.70 10.91 13.79
CA VAL A 25 -17.59 9.64 14.50
C VAL A 25 -16.63 8.72 13.74
N PRO A 26 -15.71 8.00 14.41
CA PRO A 26 -14.80 7.07 13.75
C PRO A 26 -15.54 6.02 12.91
N ILE A 27 -14.99 5.69 11.73
CA ILE A 27 -15.60 4.78 10.75
C ILE A 27 -16.03 3.45 11.37
N ALA A 28 -15.17 2.84 12.21
CA ALA A 28 -15.46 1.56 12.87
C ALA A 28 -16.71 1.65 13.77
N ILE A 29 -16.85 2.76 14.51
CA ILE A 29 -18.02 3.00 15.38
C ILE A 29 -19.25 3.27 14.52
N SER A 30 -19.12 4.06 13.46
CA SER A 30 -20.23 4.35 12.52
C SER A 30 -20.77 3.06 11.88
N LEU A 31 -19.87 2.15 11.45
CA LEU A 31 -20.24 0.83 10.92
C LEU A 31 -20.97 -0.03 11.98
N GLY A 32 -20.43 -0.10 13.19
CA GLY A 32 -21.04 -0.88 14.28
C GLY A 32 -22.40 -0.33 14.67
N LEU A 33 -22.54 0.99 14.83
CA LEU A 33 -23.80 1.63 15.18
C LEU A 33 -24.86 1.46 14.08
N SER A 34 -24.48 1.58 12.81
CA SER A 34 -25.40 1.38 11.69
C SER A 34 -25.92 -0.06 11.62
N ALA A 35 -25.05 -1.04 11.80
CA ALA A 35 -25.42 -2.45 11.83
C ALA A 35 -26.34 -2.78 13.02
N LEU A 36 -26.04 -2.25 14.21
CA LEU A 36 -26.88 -2.40 15.40
C LEU A 36 -28.25 -1.74 15.24
N ALA A 37 -28.28 -0.50 14.75
CA ALA A 37 -29.53 0.26 14.60
C ALA A 37 -30.48 -0.42 13.62
N VAL A 38 -29.99 -0.82 12.46
CA VAL A 38 -30.80 -1.48 11.42
C VAL A 38 -31.16 -2.90 11.83
N GLY A 39 -30.22 -3.67 12.40
CA GLY A 39 -30.47 -5.01 12.89
C GLY A 39 -31.56 -5.07 13.97
N TRP A 40 -31.60 -4.05 14.86
CA TRP A 40 -32.62 -3.92 15.89
C TRP A 40 -33.96 -3.46 15.30
N TRP A 41 -33.96 -2.45 14.41
CA TRP A 41 -35.21 -1.90 13.83
C TRP A 41 -35.95 -2.91 12.95
N TRP A 42 -35.22 -3.75 12.22
CA TRP A 42 -35.80 -4.79 11.34
C TRP A 42 -35.90 -6.17 11.98
N ASP A 43 -35.67 -6.27 13.30
CA ASP A 43 -35.72 -7.55 14.04
C ASP A 43 -34.88 -8.68 13.42
N MET A 44 -33.69 -8.29 12.89
CA MET A 44 -32.77 -9.23 12.24
C MET A 44 -31.98 -10.10 13.23
N GLY A 45 -32.27 -9.98 14.53
CA GLY A 45 -31.57 -10.71 15.58
C GLY A 45 -30.22 -10.08 15.93
N VAL A 46 -30.18 -9.29 16.99
CA VAL A 46 -28.93 -8.62 17.44
C VAL A 46 -27.84 -9.64 17.84
N ASP A 47 -28.24 -10.83 18.27
CA ASP A 47 -27.32 -11.92 18.62
C ASP A 47 -26.47 -12.39 17.41
N MET A 48 -27.03 -12.35 16.19
CA MET A 48 -26.30 -12.67 14.97
C MET A 48 -25.20 -11.66 14.65
N LEU A 49 -25.32 -10.40 15.11
CA LEU A 49 -24.29 -9.37 14.90
C LEU A 49 -23.03 -9.72 15.66
N SER A 50 -23.13 -10.21 16.88
CA SER A 50 -21.97 -10.65 17.68
C SER A 50 -21.21 -11.79 16.99
N TYR A 51 -21.95 -12.79 16.52
CA TYR A 51 -21.37 -13.92 15.79
C TYR A 51 -20.71 -13.47 14.47
N ASN A 52 -21.40 -12.67 13.67
CA ASN A 52 -20.88 -12.17 12.39
C ASN A 52 -19.69 -11.23 12.58
N PHE A 53 -19.69 -10.43 13.64
CA PHE A 53 -18.55 -9.58 13.99
C PHE A 53 -17.30 -10.43 14.30
N PHE A 54 -17.45 -11.44 15.14
CA PHE A 54 -16.35 -12.35 15.45
C PHE A 54 -15.88 -13.11 14.21
N ALA A 55 -16.80 -13.70 13.45
CA ALA A 55 -16.48 -14.42 12.22
C ALA A 55 -15.79 -13.52 11.17
N GLY A 56 -16.18 -12.25 11.08
CA GLY A 56 -15.56 -11.27 10.18
C GLY A 56 -14.11 -10.92 10.55
N VAL A 57 -13.82 -10.84 11.86
CA VAL A 57 -12.47 -10.52 12.37
C VAL A 57 -11.58 -11.77 12.43
N ALA A 58 -12.16 -12.95 12.66
CA ALA A 58 -11.43 -14.22 12.80
C ALA A 58 -11.00 -14.85 11.45
N LYS A 59 -11.08 -14.13 10.34
CA LYS A 59 -10.64 -14.60 9.03
C LYS A 59 -9.12 -14.81 9.00
N VAL A 60 -8.67 -16.03 8.70
CA VAL A 60 -7.24 -16.40 8.67
C VAL A 60 -6.38 -15.46 7.79
N PRO A 61 -6.81 -15.03 6.59
CA PRO A 61 -6.01 -14.10 5.79
C PRO A 61 -5.67 -12.78 6.49
N LEU A 62 -6.53 -12.30 7.40
CA LEU A 62 -6.31 -11.04 8.12
C LEU A 62 -5.11 -11.11 9.08
N LEU A 63 -4.71 -12.31 9.50
CA LEU A 63 -3.49 -12.51 10.32
C LEU A 63 -2.21 -12.11 9.56
N ALA A 64 -2.22 -12.13 8.22
CA ALA A 64 -1.09 -11.67 7.44
C ALA A 64 -0.79 -10.17 7.64
N ILE A 65 -1.81 -9.36 7.97
CA ILE A 65 -1.67 -7.89 8.09
C ILE A 65 -0.66 -7.49 9.17
N PRO A 66 -0.80 -7.91 10.45
CA PRO A 66 0.16 -7.55 11.48
C PRO A 66 1.57 -8.07 11.19
N PHE A 67 1.72 -9.23 10.57
CA PHE A 67 3.02 -9.77 10.18
C PHE A 67 3.67 -8.95 9.06
N PHE A 68 2.96 -8.57 8.00
CA PHE A 68 3.51 -7.68 6.96
C PHE A 68 3.86 -6.30 7.52
N ILE A 69 3.06 -5.73 8.43
CA ILE A 69 3.39 -4.48 9.09
C ILE A 69 4.68 -4.62 9.90
N LEU A 70 4.81 -5.70 10.67
CA LEU A 70 5.99 -5.98 11.48
C LEU A 70 7.22 -6.18 10.60
N ALA A 71 7.12 -6.98 9.52
CA ALA A 71 8.19 -7.19 8.55
C ALA A 71 8.67 -5.86 7.94
N GLY A 72 7.73 -5.02 7.47
CA GLY A 72 8.04 -3.69 6.95
C GLY A 72 8.77 -2.81 7.96
N PHE A 73 8.34 -2.82 9.21
CA PHE A 73 8.98 -2.06 10.30
C PHE A 73 10.40 -2.57 10.63
N ILE A 74 10.58 -3.89 10.68
CA ILE A 74 11.90 -4.50 10.90
C ILE A 74 12.85 -4.13 9.77
N MET A 75 12.39 -4.23 8.51
CA MET A 75 13.19 -3.89 7.34
C MET A 75 13.58 -2.41 7.29
N GLU A 76 12.67 -1.52 7.70
CA GLU A 76 12.95 -0.09 7.82
C GLU A 76 14.05 0.14 8.86
N ARG A 77 13.93 -0.46 10.05
CA ARG A 77 14.92 -0.37 11.12
C ARG A 77 16.27 -0.99 10.76
N ALA A 78 16.25 -2.05 9.96
CA ALA A 78 17.47 -2.68 9.41
C ALA A 78 18.15 -1.84 8.33
N GLY A 79 17.60 -0.68 7.94
CA GLY A 79 18.18 0.21 6.94
C GLY A 79 18.04 -0.31 5.50
N ILE A 80 17.16 -1.25 5.25
CA ILE A 80 16.93 -1.82 3.91
C ILE A 80 16.34 -0.76 2.98
N ALA A 81 15.43 0.09 3.48
CA ALA A 81 14.87 1.20 2.71
C ALA A 81 15.96 2.11 2.13
N SER A 82 16.92 2.52 2.95
CA SER A 82 18.04 3.37 2.51
C SER A 82 18.92 2.71 1.46
N ARG A 83 19.13 1.39 1.55
CA ARG A 83 19.93 0.63 0.56
C ARG A 83 19.19 0.50 -0.77
N ILE A 84 17.87 0.34 -0.75
CA ILE A 84 17.03 0.32 -1.96
C ILE A 84 17.03 1.70 -2.61
N VAL A 85 16.86 2.77 -1.83
CA VAL A 85 16.98 4.14 -2.32
C VAL A 85 18.30 4.34 -3.03
N LEU A 86 19.41 3.94 -2.39
CA LEU A 86 20.76 4.04 -2.94
C LEU A 86 20.93 3.24 -4.25
N LEU A 87 20.38 2.03 -4.32
CA LEU A 87 20.41 1.21 -5.53
C LEU A 87 19.68 1.90 -6.68
N VAL A 88 18.42 2.31 -6.47
CA VAL A 88 17.62 2.91 -7.53
C VAL A 88 18.17 4.28 -7.93
N GLU A 89 18.67 5.08 -6.98
CA GLU A 89 19.38 6.33 -7.24
C GLU A 89 20.66 6.11 -8.08
N THR A 90 21.40 5.03 -7.80
CA THR A 90 22.58 4.65 -8.61
C THR A 90 22.21 4.26 -10.04
N LEU A 91 21.02 3.67 -10.25
CA LEU A 91 20.57 3.26 -11.58
C LEU A 91 20.12 4.43 -12.46
N VAL A 92 19.38 5.38 -11.89
CA VAL A 92 18.68 6.43 -12.65
C VAL A 92 19.06 7.85 -12.24
N GLY A 93 19.92 8.02 -11.24
CA GLY A 93 20.19 9.31 -10.60
C GLY A 93 20.89 10.33 -11.51
N ASP A 94 21.63 9.89 -12.52
CA ASP A 94 22.31 10.73 -13.51
C ASP A 94 21.39 11.29 -14.60
N MET A 95 20.17 10.76 -14.70
CA MET A 95 19.16 11.25 -15.66
C MET A 95 18.50 12.55 -15.17
N THR A 96 17.95 13.33 -16.10
CA THR A 96 17.08 14.48 -15.78
C THR A 96 15.92 14.00 -14.90
N GLY A 97 15.76 14.61 -13.72
CA GLY A 97 14.76 14.16 -12.77
C GLY A 97 15.08 12.81 -12.09
N GLY A 98 16.33 12.36 -12.16
CA GLY A 98 16.74 11.02 -11.72
C GLY A 98 16.29 10.67 -10.30
N LEU A 99 16.45 11.59 -9.33
CA LEU A 99 16.01 11.31 -7.96
C LEU A 99 14.48 11.23 -7.81
N ALA A 100 13.73 11.98 -8.62
CA ALA A 100 12.28 11.88 -8.63
C ALA A 100 11.79 10.59 -9.29
N ILE A 101 12.46 10.14 -10.36
CA ILE A 101 12.21 8.81 -10.98
C ILE A 101 12.61 7.71 -10.00
N ALA A 102 13.75 7.86 -9.31
CA ALA A 102 14.17 6.94 -8.26
C ALA A 102 13.11 6.81 -7.17
N THR A 103 12.44 7.91 -6.79
CA THR A 103 11.33 7.88 -5.83
C THR A 103 10.18 6.96 -6.30
N VAL A 104 9.82 7.00 -7.58
CA VAL A 104 8.81 6.09 -8.15
C VAL A 104 9.28 4.63 -8.04
N GLY A 105 10.51 4.34 -8.46
CA GLY A 105 11.07 2.98 -8.39
C GLY A 105 11.18 2.45 -6.97
N VAL A 106 11.64 3.30 -6.04
CA VAL A 106 11.73 2.94 -4.61
C VAL A 106 10.36 2.70 -4.02
N ALA A 107 9.37 3.57 -4.29
CA ALA A 107 8.01 3.42 -3.79
C ALA A 107 7.33 2.16 -4.35
N THR A 108 7.56 1.84 -5.64
CA THR A 108 7.12 0.59 -6.28
C THR A 108 7.66 -0.62 -5.54
N PHE A 109 8.94 -0.61 -5.30
CA PHE A 109 9.63 -1.72 -4.64
C PHE A 109 9.27 -1.83 -3.15
N TRP A 110 9.32 -0.69 -2.43
CA TRP A 110 8.97 -0.64 -1.01
C TRP A 110 7.50 -0.99 -0.76
N GLY A 111 6.64 -0.61 -1.70
CA GLY A 111 5.23 -1.00 -1.71
C GLY A 111 5.05 -2.51 -1.70
N ALA A 112 5.85 -3.22 -2.49
CA ALA A 112 5.88 -4.69 -2.53
C ALA A 112 6.41 -5.35 -1.23
N VAL A 113 6.81 -4.57 -0.24
CA VAL A 113 7.25 -5.06 1.07
C VAL A 113 6.28 -4.64 2.16
N SER A 114 5.93 -3.34 2.21
CA SER A 114 5.11 -2.79 3.29
C SER A 114 3.60 -3.03 3.10
N GLY A 115 3.14 -3.14 1.86
CA GLY A 115 1.72 -3.30 1.51
C GLY A 115 0.82 -2.14 1.95
N SER A 116 1.38 -1.05 2.47
CA SER A 116 0.66 0.08 3.08
C SER A 116 1.12 1.42 2.54
N GLY A 117 0.23 2.17 1.88
CA GLY A 117 0.51 3.51 1.39
C GLY A 117 0.96 4.49 2.48
N PRO A 118 0.21 4.67 3.58
CA PRO A 118 0.61 5.54 4.68
C PRO A 118 1.96 5.18 5.31
N ALA A 119 2.25 3.89 5.53
CA ALA A 119 3.54 3.45 6.05
C ALA A 119 4.67 3.77 5.06
N THR A 120 4.44 3.59 3.75
CA THR A 120 5.39 3.94 2.70
C THR A 120 5.68 5.44 2.66
N VAL A 121 4.66 6.31 2.79
CA VAL A 121 4.86 7.77 2.90
C VAL A 121 5.71 8.11 4.12
N ALA A 122 5.42 7.52 5.26
CA ALA A 122 6.16 7.77 6.50
C ALA A 122 7.64 7.38 6.38
N ALA A 123 7.90 6.16 5.91
CA ALA A 123 9.27 5.64 5.77
C ALA A 123 10.08 6.39 4.70
N LEU A 124 9.55 6.46 3.49
CA LEU A 124 10.27 7.05 2.35
C LEU A 124 10.29 8.58 2.39
N GLY A 125 9.26 9.21 2.96
CA GLY A 125 9.16 10.66 3.07
C GLY A 125 10.29 11.27 3.89
N LEU A 126 10.66 10.62 4.98
CA LEU A 126 11.78 11.05 5.84
C LEU A 126 13.14 11.02 5.13
N ILE A 127 13.31 10.11 4.17
CA ILE A 127 14.58 9.93 3.43
C ILE A 127 14.56 10.75 2.14
N LEU A 128 13.51 10.60 1.31
CA LEU A 128 13.49 11.08 -0.06
C LEU A 128 13.15 12.58 -0.16
N ILE A 129 12.23 13.10 0.67
CA ILE A 129 11.88 14.52 0.61
C ILE A 129 13.10 15.41 0.91
N PRO A 130 13.86 15.21 2.01
CA PRO A 130 15.06 15.99 2.26
C PRO A 130 16.14 15.79 1.20
N ALA A 131 16.31 14.56 0.67
CA ALA A 131 17.27 14.28 -0.39
C ALA A 131 16.93 15.01 -1.69
N MET A 132 15.66 15.03 -2.08
CA MET A 132 15.17 15.78 -3.25
C MET A 132 15.37 17.28 -3.06
N VAL A 133 15.00 17.86 -1.92
CA VAL A 133 15.16 19.28 -1.63
C VAL A 133 16.64 19.69 -1.67
N LYS A 134 17.53 18.90 -1.05
CA LYS A 134 18.99 19.11 -1.13
C LYS A 134 19.54 19.00 -2.56
N SER A 135 18.83 18.31 -3.44
CA SER A 135 19.16 18.15 -4.85
C SER A 135 18.56 19.24 -5.75
N GLY A 136 17.93 20.26 -5.15
CA GLY A 136 17.38 21.41 -5.86
C GLY A 136 15.93 21.23 -6.34
N TYR A 137 15.23 20.20 -5.88
CA TYR A 137 13.80 20.06 -6.16
C TYR A 137 12.96 20.94 -5.23
N ASP A 138 11.86 21.49 -5.74
CA ASP A 138 10.89 22.20 -4.92
C ASP A 138 10.29 21.27 -3.85
N LYS A 139 10.19 21.76 -2.61
CA LYS A 139 9.61 20.99 -1.51
C LYS A 139 8.19 20.48 -1.78
N PRO A 140 7.27 21.29 -2.35
CA PRO A 140 5.94 20.78 -2.74
C PRO A 140 5.99 19.67 -3.77
N PHE A 141 6.87 19.76 -4.78
CA PHE A 141 7.04 18.71 -5.79
C PHE A 141 7.58 17.42 -5.17
N ALA A 142 8.59 17.52 -4.29
CA ALA A 142 9.15 16.36 -3.59
C ALA A 142 8.09 15.67 -2.72
N ALA A 143 7.33 16.45 -1.94
CA ALA A 143 6.26 15.91 -1.09
C ALA A 143 5.14 15.26 -1.92
N ALA A 144 4.69 15.91 -2.99
CA ALA A 144 3.67 15.38 -3.89
C ALA A 144 4.14 14.08 -4.56
N THR A 145 5.40 14.04 -5.04
CA THR A 145 5.96 12.83 -5.67
C THR A 145 5.95 11.66 -4.70
N VAL A 146 6.45 11.83 -3.48
CA VAL A 146 6.45 10.76 -2.47
C VAL A 146 5.03 10.33 -2.12
N SER A 147 4.11 11.27 -1.91
CA SER A 147 2.73 10.96 -1.52
C SER A 147 1.99 10.17 -2.60
N VAL A 148 2.07 10.61 -3.86
CA VAL A 148 1.35 9.93 -4.96
C VAL A 148 1.97 8.56 -5.27
N THR A 149 3.30 8.46 -5.30
CA THR A 149 3.98 7.19 -5.60
C THR A 149 3.81 6.15 -4.49
N SER A 150 3.64 6.58 -3.25
CA SER A 150 3.35 5.66 -2.14
C SER A 150 1.99 4.95 -2.27
N GLY A 151 1.07 5.48 -3.09
CA GLY A 151 -0.16 4.78 -3.48
C GLY A 151 0.09 3.47 -4.22
N LEU A 152 1.26 3.29 -4.85
CA LEU A 152 1.65 2.03 -5.48
C LEU A 152 1.71 0.86 -4.48
N ALA A 153 1.99 1.13 -3.21
CA ALA A 153 2.01 0.13 -2.16
C ALA A 153 0.63 -0.51 -1.89
N ILE A 154 -0.45 0.12 -2.33
CA ILE A 154 -1.81 -0.43 -2.22
C ILE A 154 -2.13 -1.37 -3.39
N VAL A 155 -1.49 -1.13 -4.54
CA VAL A 155 -1.78 -1.86 -5.80
C VAL A 155 -0.76 -2.98 -6.04
N ILE A 156 0.52 -2.74 -5.75
CA ILE A 156 1.60 -3.73 -5.97
C ILE A 156 1.61 -4.73 -4.81
N PRO A 157 1.52 -6.04 -5.10
CA PRO A 157 1.51 -7.06 -4.06
C PRO A 157 2.89 -7.26 -3.40
N PRO A 158 2.90 -7.76 -2.12
CA PRO A 158 1.73 -7.97 -1.28
C PRO A 158 1.08 -6.67 -0.80
N SER A 159 -0.26 -6.63 -0.76
CA SER A 159 -1.04 -5.44 -0.41
C SER A 159 -2.01 -5.75 0.72
N ILE A 160 -1.99 -4.93 1.77
CA ILE A 160 -2.93 -5.04 2.89
C ILE A 160 -4.38 -4.86 2.41
N ALA A 161 -4.62 -3.95 1.46
CA ALA A 161 -5.95 -3.74 0.90
C ALA A 161 -6.50 -5.01 0.20
N PHE A 162 -5.67 -5.73 -0.54
CA PHE A 162 -6.07 -6.99 -1.16
C PHE A 162 -6.32 -8.11 -0.15
N ILE A 163 -5.57 -8.14 0.95
CA ILE A 163 -5.81 -9.08 2.05
C ILE A 163 -7.16 -8.82 2.70
N VAL A 164 -7.46 -7.55 3.02
CA VAL A 164 -8.75 -7.15 3.60
C VAL A 164 -9.89 -7.47 2.64
N TYR A 165 -9.75 -7.07 1.37
CA TYR A 165 -10.77 -7.35 0.35
C TYR A 165 -11.01 -8.85 0.18
N GLY A 166 -9.94 -9.64 0.06
CA GLY A 166 -10.03 -11.10 -0.07
C GLY A 166 -10.70 -11.75 1.14
N GLY A 167 -10.42 -11.26 2.35
CA GLY A 167 -11.06 -11.72 3.58
C GLY A 167 -12.55 -11.36 3.65
N ILE A 168 -12.97 -10.21 3.16
CA ILE A 168 -14.38 -9.76 3.21
C ILE A 168 -15.19 -10.42 2.07
N ALA A 169 -14.63 -10.43 0.86
CA ALA A 169 -15.33 -10.91 -0.34
C ALA A 169 -15.18 -12.43 -0.57
N ASP A 170 -14.48 -13.14 0.32
CA ASP A 170 -14.15 -14.57 0.18
C ASP A 170 -13.48 -14.91 -1.17
N VAL A 171 -12.60 -14.01 -1.64
CA VAL A 171 -11.83 -14.17 -2.88
C VAL A 171 -10.39 -14.55 -2.55
N SER A 172 -9.77 -15.37 -3.37
CA SER A 172 -8.37 -15.80 -3.21
C SER A 172 -7.40 -14.61 -3.16
N VAL A 173 -6.71 -14.42 -2.03
CA VAL A 173 -5.69 -13.37 -1.86
C VAL A 173 -4.52 -13.54 -2.84
N PRO A 174 -3.98 -14.76 -3.10
CA PRO A 174 -2.97 -14.95 -4.15
C PRO A 174 -3.46 -14.53 -5.54
N ALA A 175 -4.72 -14.79 -5.90
CA ALA A 175 -5.29 -14.35 -7.17
C ALA A 175 -5.40 -12.82 -7.27
N LEU A 176 -5.78 -12.14 -6.18
CA LEU A 176 -5.78 -10.68 -6.11
C LEU A 176 -4.37 -10.11 -6.24
N PHE A 177 -3.38 -10.73 -5.62
CA PHE A 177 -1.98 -10.32 -5.76
C PHE A 177 -1.52 -10.45 -7.22
N ALA A 178 -1.82 -11.57 -7.89
CA ALA A 178 -1.50 -11.75 -9.30
C ALA A 178 -2.19 -10.69 -10.19
N ALA A 179 -3.47 -10.41 -9.92
CA ALA A 179 -4.23 -9.41 -10.65
C ALA A 179 -3.71 -7.97 -10.45
N GLY A 180 -3.18 -7.63 -9.27
CA GLY A 180 -2.65 -6.31 -8.95
C GLY A 180 -1.27 -6.02 -9.55
N PHE A 181 -0.49 -7.05 -9.87
CA PHE A 181 0.89 -6.89 -10.33
C PHE A 181 0.99 -6.09 -11.63
N VAL A 182 0.25 -6.47 -12.66
CA VAL A 182 0.28 -5.82 -13.97
C VAL A 182 -0.23 -4.37 -13.90
N PRO A 183 -1.43 -4.08 -13.33
CA PRO A 183 -1.87 -2.71 -13.14
C PRO A 183 -0.89 -1.86 -12.32
N GLY A 184 -0.30 -2.42 -11.28
CA GLY A 184 0.69 -1.73 -10.45
C GLY A 184 1.91 -1.27 -11.25
N ILE A 185 2.46 -2.13 -12.10
CA ILE A 185 3.59 -1.77 -12.99
C ILE A 185 3.17 -0.72 -14.02
N ILE A 186 1.97 -0.83 -14.60
CA ILE A 186 1.45 0.18 -15.54
C ILE A 186 1.34 1.55 -14.86
N VAL A 187 0.74 1.61 -13.68
CA VAL A 187 0.61 2.86 -12.91
C VAL A 187 1.98 3.43 -12.54
N ALA A 188 2.93 2.58 -12.10
CA ALA A 188 4.30 3.00 -11.83
C ALA A 188 4.97 3.59 -13.07
N GLY A 189 4.77 3.00 -14.24
CA GLY A 189 5.25 3.52 -15.53
C GLY A 189 4.69 4.90 -15.86
N PHE A 190 3.38 5.09 -15.74
CA PHE A 190 2.74 6.40 -15.97
C PHE A 190 3.22 7.46 -14.98
N LEU A 191 3.37 7.10 -13.70
CA LEU A 191 3.93 8.01 -12.70
C LEU A 191 5.38 8.37 -13.02
N GLY A 192 6.19 7.40 -13.43
CA GLY A 192 7.57 7.61 -13.86
C GLY A 192 7.66 8.61 -15.03
N VAL A 193 6.83 8.42 -16.05
CA VAL A 193 6.74 9.35 -17.20
C VAL A 193 6.28 10.73 -16.76
N SER A 194 5.24 10.83 -15.93
CA SER A 194 4.72 12.11 -15.43
C SER A 194 5.77 12.89 -14.64
N VAL A 195 6.46 12.21 -13.73
CA VAL A 195 7.52 12.78 -12.91
C VAL A 195 8.73 13.20 -13.77
N PHE A 196 9.12 12.40 -14.76
CA PHE A 196 10.18 12.74 -15.73
C PHE A 196 9.83 14.00 -16.52
N LEU A 197 8.64 14.06 -17.12
CA LEU A 197 8.21 15.21 -17.92
C LEU A 197 8.15 16.50 -17.09
N THR A 198 7.64 16.41 -15.85
CA THR A 198 7.58 17.54 -14.92
C THR A 198 8.99 17.99 -14.51
N SER A 199 9.87 17.04 -14.21
CA SER A 199 11.27 17.31 -13.87
C SER A 199 12.03 17.98 -15.02
N ARG A 200 11.78 17.54 -16.26
CA ARG A 200 12.35 18.15 -17.46
C ARG A 200 11.88 19.57 -17.65
N LYS A 201 10.59 19.85 -17.47
CA LYS A 201 10.02 21.21 -17.56
C LYS A 201 10.59 22.16 -16.50
N LYS A 202 10.83 21.65 -15.29
CA LYS A 202 11.39 22.43 -14.18
C LYS A 202 12.92 22.50 -14.19
N GLY A 203 13.59 21.82 -15.11
CA GLY A 203 15.05 21.86 -15.25
C GLY A 203 15.83 21.13 -14.16
N TYR A 204 15.19 20.16 -13.47
CA TYR A 204 15.89 19.38 -12.45
C TYR A 204 16.93 18.44 -13.07
N ARG A 205 18.19 18.65 -12.70
CA ARG A 205 19.32 17.88 -13.25
C ARG A 205 19.59 16.64 -12.39
N GLY A 206 20.05 15.57 -13.05
CA GLY A 206 20.56 14.38 -12.36
C GLY A 206 21.86 14.68 -11.61
N LYS A 207 22.21 13.82 -10.69
CA LYS A 207 23.47 13.83 -9.98
C LYS A 207 24.38 12.70 -10.50
N PRO A 208 25.71 12.92 -10.56
CA PRO A 208 26.63 11.85 -10.87
C PRO A 208 26.46 10.67 -9.90
N ARG A 209 26.67 9.47 -10.41
CA ARG A 209 26.64 8.26 -9.59
C ARG A 209 27.68 8.33 -8.48
N THR A 210 27.26 8.04 -7.26
CA THR A 210 28.14 8.06 -6.07
C THR A 210 28.93 6.77 -5.91
N MET A 211 28.44 5.66 -6.52
CA MET A 211 29.10 4.36 -6.44
C MET A 211 28.83 3.49 -7.68
N PRO A 212 29.62 2.42 -7.89
CA PRO A 212 29.37 1.47 -8.96
C PRO A 212 28.12 0.63 -8.69
N ILE A 213 27.32 0.35 -9.73
CA ILE A 213 26.05 -0.39 -9.67
C ILE A 213 26.21 -1.74 -8.96
N ARG A 214 27.32 -2.45 -9.23
CA ARG A 214 27.61 -3.76 -8.61
C ARG A 214 27.66 -3.68 -7.08
N LYS A 215 28.21 -2.60 -6.53
CA LYS A 215 28.29 -2.38 -5.09
C LYS A 215 26.89 -2.07 -4.52
N ALA A 216 26.15 -1.17 -5.17
CA ALA A 216 24.79 -0.84 -4.77
C ALA A 216 23.87 -2.08 -4.77
N LEU A 217 23.97 -2.91 -5.81
CA LEU A 217 23.21 -4.17 -5.91
C LEU A 217 23.57 -5.15 -4.79
N ARG A 218 24.86 -5.28 -4.46
CA ARG A 218 25.30 -6.16 -3.36
C ARG A 218 24.76 -5.69 -2.01
N GLU A 219 24.77 -4.38 -1.76
CA GLU A 219 24.27 -3.80 -0.51
C GLU A 219 22.75 -3.92 -0.38
N ALA A 220 22.00 -3.82 -1.48
CA ALA A 220 20.55 -3.94 -1.51
C ALA A 220 20.04 -5.37 -1.74
N PHE A 221 20.92 -6.35 -1.91
CA PHE A 221 20.59 -7.72 -2.34
C PHE A 221 19.47 -8.35 -1.51
N TRP A 222 19.60 -8.35 -0.19
CA TRP A 222 18.57 -8.93 0.69
C TRP A 222 17.24 -8.19 0.61
N GLY A 223 17.29 -6.86 0.49
CA GLY A 223 16.08 -6.08 0.26
C GLY A 223 15.38 -6.46 -1.03
N VAL A 224 16.14 -6.61 -2.14
CA VAL A 224 15.59 -7.01 -3.44
C VAL A 224 15.05 -8.45 -3.41
N MET A 225 15.67 -9.33 -2.63
CA MET A 225 15.21 -10.72 -2.51
C MET A 225 13.92 -10.86 -1.72
N THR A 226 13.59 -9.96 -0.80
CA THR A 226 12.39 -10.07 0.02
C THR A 226 11.09 -10.25 -0.79
N PRO A 227 10.71 -9.35 -1.72
CA PRO A 227 9.49 -9.58 -2.51
C PRO A 227 9.61 -10.80 -3.42
N VAL A 228 10.81 -11.17 -3.86
CA VAL A 228 11.02 -12.36 -4.68
C VAL A 228 10.73 -13.63 -3.87
N VAL A 229 11.20 -13.70 -2.63
CA VAL A 229 10.92 -14.85 -1.73
C VAL A 229 9.45 -14.91 -1.36
N ILE A 230 8.86 -13.78 -0.98
CA ILE A 230 7.44 -13.71 -0.59
C ILE A 230 6.54 -14.12 -1.76
N LEU A 231 6.64 -13.42 -2.89
CA LEU A 231 5.76 -13.67 -4.04
C LEU A 231 6.08 -15.00 -4.73
N GLY A 232 7.36 -15.34 -4.82
CA GLY A 232 7.80 -16.63 -5.37
C GLY A 232 7.29 -17.80 -4.55
N GLY A 233 7.31 -17.70 -3.23
CA GLY A 233 6.78 -18.71 -2.33
C GLY A 233 5.25 -18.84 -2.40
N ILE A 234 4.53 -17.70 -2.51
CA ILE A 234 3.07 -17.68 -2.67
C ILE A 234 2.66 -18.29 -4.02
N TYR A 235 3.25 -17.83 -5.13
CA TYR A 235 2.89 -18.31 -6.47
C TYR A 235 3.44 -19.71 -6.76
N GLY A 236 4.53 -20.09 -6.12
CA GLY A 236 5.06 -21.45 -6.15
C GLY A 236 4.25 -22.45 -5.31
N GLY A 237 3.24 -21.99 -4.56
CA GLY A 237 2.40 -22.85 -3.71
C GLY A 237 3.13 -23.36 -2.46
N VAL A 238 4.27 -22.78 -2.11
CA VAL A 238 5.06 -23.16 -0.91
C VAL A 238 4.47 -22.53 0.34
N PHE A 239 3.97 -21.30 0.23
CA PHE A 239 3.41 -20.51 1.34
C PHE A 239 2.02 -20.00 1.01
N THR A 240 1.16 -19.99 2.01
CA THR A 240 -0.02 -19.12 2.02
C THR A 240 0.40 -17.66 2.24
N PRO A 241 -0.42 -16.65 1.91
CA PRO A 241 -0.10 -15.25 2.21
C PRO A 241 0.20 -14.98 3.69
N THR A 242 -0.45 -15.72 4.59
CA THR A 242 -0.25 -15.60 6.04
C THR A 242 1.11 -16.15 6.46
N GLU A 243 1.51 -17.31 5.94
CA GLU A 243 2.82 -17.90 6.20
C GLU A 243 3.94 -17.07 5.57
N ALA A 244 3.75 -16.58 4.35
CA ALA A 244 4.71 -15.71 3.67
C ALA A 244 4.96 -14.40 4.41
N ALA A 245 3.98 -13.91 5.17
CA ALA A 245 4.13 -12.71 6.00
C ALA A 245 4.94 -12.98 7.29
N ALA A 246 5.03 -14.25 7.72
CA ALA A 246 5.77 -14.65 8.93
C ALA A 246 7.23 -15.05 8.63
N VAL A 247 7.58 -15.32 7.37
CA VAL A 247 8.95 -15.67 6.89
C VAL A 247 9.75 -14.42 6.57
#